data_34d9d56f520ebf475636f59073a7f7a4
#
_entry.id   34d9d56f520ebf475636f59073a7f7a4
#
_cell.length_a   1.000
_cell.length_b   1.000
_cell.length_c   1.000
_cell.angle_alpha   90.00
_cell.angle_beta   90.00
_cell.angle_gamma   90.00
#
_symmetry.space_group_name_H-M   'P 1'
#
loop_
_entity.id
_entity.type
_entity.pdbx_description
1 polymer ?
#
loop_
_entity_poly.entity_id
_entity_poly.type
_entity_poly.pdbx_seq_one_letter_code
_entity_poly.pdbx_strand_id
1 'polypeptide(L)'
;MNKSARIILQLCIVTCITCSSFGQWSQCGGTAGKNMQSLLTYGTYNFAGGSTGAYLSTDNAANYAASNTGNDATGPTRGFTQDGTYVYTCTSKGVFRSANNGASWTGKNSGLTNLLTSGILAVNTYLFVATPTGVFKSTNQGDSWSASGLTGIDVRCVASAANILFVGTNGSGVYKSSDWGATWVASNNGSTSTTFRAMEAKGTTLFAGGQVGTGVFRSTDLGAHWTLLGGGLSSGSYRGFASNNQIIVAGSFGAGVFYSKDNGDTWTAINSGLTDLTIFDLEINDGYIVAATNTNGVFRFALSNLHLCPQDFDGDGEIGSGDLGIILLNFGDVSPGEPTDLDGSGSVDSADVGALLLDLGACP
;
A
#
# COMPACT_ATOMS: atom_id res chain seq x y z
N MET A 1 -36.84 -59.40 -42.48
CA MET A 1 -37.09 -58.75 -41.18
C MET A 1 -35.86 -57.95 -40.79
N ASN A 2 -35.87 -56.69 -41.05
CA ASN A 2 -34.74 -55.83 -40.77
C ASN A 2 -35.02 -54.96 -39.56
N LYS A 3 -34.22 -55.12 -38.52
CA LYS A 3 -34.25 -54.24 -37.34
C LYS A 3 -33.22 -53.14 -37.58
N SER A 4 -33.72 -51.95 -37.89
CA SER A 4 -32.92 -50.73 -37.93
C SER A 4 -32.51 -50.31 -36.51
N ALA A 5 -31.22 -50.37 -36.24
CA ALA A 5 -30.65 -49.79 -35.03
C ALA A 5 -30.55 -48.25 -35.23
N ARG A 6 -31.32 -47.48 -34.50
CA ARG A 6 -31.15 -46.02 -34.36
C ARG A 6 -30.00 -45.76 -33.39
N ILE A 7 -28.88 -45.26 -33.92
CA ILE A 7 -27.83 -44.70 -33.10
C ILE A 7 -28.26 -43.28 -32.78
N ILE A 8 -28.63 -43.02 -31.51
CA ILE A 8 -28.85 -41.71 -31.00
C ILE A 8 -27.48 -41.16 -30.62
N LEU A 9 -26.95 -40.25 -31.46
CA LEU A 9 -25.77 -39.48 -31.17
C LEU A 9 -26.15 -38.39 -30.16
N GLN A 10 -25.90 -38.65 -28.88
CA GLN A 10 -26.08 -37.69 -27.82
C GLN A 10 -24.90 -36.70 -27.91
N LEU A 11 -25.14 -35.52 -28.49
CA LEU A 11 -24.22 -34.43 -28.52
C LEU A 11 -24.07 -33.88 -27.10
N CYS A 12 -23.05 -34.33 -26.38
CA CYS A 12 -22.66 -33.71 -25.13
C CYS A 12 -22.10 -32.32 -25.45
N ILE A 13 -22.95 -31.33 -25.38
CA ILE A 13 -22.51 -29.93 -25.34
C ILE A 13 -21.87 -29.77 -23.96
N VAL A 14 -20.56 -29.97 -23.90
CA VAL A 14 -19.77 -29.47 -22.77
C VAL A 14 -19.72 -27.96 -22.95
N THR A 15 -20.68 -27.29 -22.34
CA THR A 15 -20.55 -25.86 -22.08
C THR A 15 -19.39 -25.74 -21.08
N CYS A 16 -18.20 -25.48 -21.62
CA CYS A 16 -17.08 -25.01 -20.83
C CYS A 16 -17.48 -23.64 -20.27
N ILE A 17 -18.17 -23.64 -19.13
CA ILE A 17 -18.31 -22.46 -18.31
C ILE A 17 -16.93 -22.28 -17.69
N THR A 18 -16.00 -21.65 -18.42
CA THR A 18 -14.89 -20.95 -17.80
C THR A 18 -15.47 -19.71 -17.12
N CYS A 19 -16.18 -19.95 -16.05
CA CYS A 19 -16.36 -18.92 -15.05
C CYS A 19 -14.98 -18.79 -14.40
N SER A 20 -14.11 -17.95 -14.98
CA SER A 20 -13.03 -17.35 -14.23
C SER A 20 -13.73 -16.58 -13.12
N SER A 21 -13.87 -17.21 -11.96
CA SER A 21 -14.26 -16.52 -10.73
C SER A 21 -13.12 -15.55 -10.45
N PHE A 22 -13.19 -14.34 -11.02
CA PHE A 22 -12.36 -13.24 -10.55
C PHE A 22 -12.54 -13.19 -9.04
N GLY A 23 -11.43 -13.15 -8.31
CA GLY A 23 -11.47 -13.03 -6.87
C GLY A 23 -12.39 -11.89 -6.47
N GLN A 24 -13.06 -12.04 -5.36
CA GLN A 24 -14.05 -11.09 -4.88
C GLN A 24 -13.58 -10.47 -3.57
N TRP A 25 -13.76 -9.16 -3.43
CA TRP A 25 -13.58 -8.48 -2.16
C TRP A 25 -14.61 -8.97 -1.15
N SER A 26 -14.17 -9.15 0.08
CA SER A 26 -15.04 -9.44 1.23
C SER A 26 -14.96 -8.31 2.25
N GLN A 27 -16.12 -7.89 2.75
CA GLN A 27 -16.21 -6.90 3.82
C GLN A 27 -15.67 -7.48 5.13
N CYS A 28 -14.81 -6.74 5.84
CA CYS A 28 -14.27 -7.12 7.13
C CYS A 28 -15.27 -6.80 8.25
N GLY A 29 -15.38 -7.71 9.23
CA GLY A 29 -16.28 -7.52 10.38
C GLY A 29 -15.90 -6.30 11.22
N GLY A 30 -16.88 -5.71 11.92
CA GLY A 30 -16.69 -4.62 12.88
C GLY A 30 -16.52 -3.22 12.29
N THR A 31 -16.36 -3.09 10.98
CA THR A 31 -16.17 -1.78 10.30
C THR A 31 -17.29 -1.41 9.35
N ALA A 32 -18.27 -2.27 9.12
CA ALA A 32 -19.41 -2.02 8.23
C ALA A 32 -20.09 -0.67 8.51
N GLY A 33 -20.38 0.09 7.45
CA GLY A 33 -21.03 1.39 7.55
C GLY A 33 -20.15 2.52 8.13
N LYS A 34 -18.84 2.31 8.26
CA LYS A 34 -17.91 3.30 8.80
C LYS A 34 -17.07 3.94 7.68
N ASN A 35 -16.73 5.22 7.87
CA ASN A 35 -15.72 5.90 7.07
C ASN A 35 -14.34 5.52 7.59
N MET A 36 -13.55 4.81 6.79
CA MET A 36 -12.18 4.41 7.10
C MET A 36 -11.21 5.17 6.22
N GLN A 37 -10.10 5.67 6.78
CA GLN A 37 -9.22 6.64 6.12
C GLN A 37 -7.76 6.21 6.07
N SER A 38 -7.33 5.25 6.89
CA SER A 38 -5.94 4.79 6.94
C SER A 38 -5.84 3.35 7.38
N LEU A 39 -4.78 2.69 6.96
CA LEU A 39 -4.45 1.31 7.28
C LEU A 39 -2.98 1.20 7.70
N LEU A 40 -2.64 0.15 8.40
CA LEU A 40 -1.27 -0.29 8.66
C LEU A 40 -1.27 -1.78 9.00
N THR A 41 -0.38 -2.53 8.41
CA THR A 41 -0.04 -3.89 8.86
C THR A 41 1.29 -3.88 9.59
N TYR A 42 1.33 -4.52 10.76
CA TYR A 42 2.53 -4.69 11.56
C TYR A 42 2.53 -6.07 12.23
N GLY A 43 3.32 -6.98 11.70
CA GLY A 43 3.27 -8.40 12.09
C GLY A 43 1.85 -8.96 11.90
N THR A 44 1.27 -9.54 12.93
CA THR A 44 -0.09 -10.08 12.91
C THR A 44 -1.18 -9.02 13.16
N TYR A 45 -0.81 -7.78 13.44
CA TYR A 45 -1.73 -6.69 13.77
C TYR A 45 -2.07 -5.91 12.51
N ASN A 46 -3.38 -5.72 12.25
CA ASN A 46 -3.87 -4.87 11.17
C ASN A 46 -4.66 -3.72 11.79
N PHE A 47 -4.17 -2.49 11.62
CA PHE A 47 -4.81 -1.28 12.11
C PHE A 47 -5.65 -0.65 11.01
N ALA A 48 -6.79 -0.08 11.40
CA ALA A 48 -7.62 0.72 10.52
C ALA A 48 -8.05 2.00 11.25
N GLY A 49 -7.85 3.14 10.60
CA GLY A 49 -8.22 4.45 11.13
C GLY A 49 -9.48 4.97 10.47
N GLY A 50 -10.42 5.42 11.26
CA GLY A 50 -11.69 5.94 10.75
C GLY A 50 -12.07 7.29 11.36
N SER A 51 -13.23 7.80 10.94
CA SER A 51 -13.80 9.05 11.45
C SER A 51 -14.10 9.02 12.95
N THR A 52 -14.21 7.82 13.52
CA THR A 52 -14.54 7.57 14.94
C THR A 52 -13.37 7.00 15.75
N GLY A 53 -12.14 7.03 15.20
CA GLY A 53 -10.92 6.59 15.88
C GLY A 53 -10.25 5.39 15.22
N ALA A 54 -9.43 4.68 16.01
CA ALA A 54 -8.65 3.53 15.58
C ALA A 54 -9.38 2.20 15.85
N TYR A 55 -9.11 1.25 14.99
CA TYR A 55 -9.59 -0.14 15.06
C TYR A 55 -8.39 -1.08 14.87
N LEU A 56 -8.48 -2.26 15.47
CA LEU A 56 -7.45 -3.29 15.44
C LEU A 56 -8.06 -4.64 15.06
N SER A 57 -7.40 -5.36 14.18
CA SER A 57 -7.61 -6.76 13.86
C SER A 57 -6.35 -7.56 14.20
N THR A 58 -6.56 -8.78 14.73
CA THR A 58 -5.51 -9.77 15.02
C THR A 58 -5.76 -11.08 14.29
N ASP A 59 -6.68 -11.10 13.34
CA ASP A 59 -7.12 -12.27 12.57
C ASP A 59 -6.98 -12.03 11.05
N ASN A 60 -5.88 -11.43 10.65
CA ASN A 60 -5.52 -11.14 9.26
C ASN A 60 -6.57 -10.27 8.56
N ALA A 61 -6.93 -9.15 9.18
CA ALA A 61 -7.93 -8.20 8.72
C ALA A 61 -9.36 -8.77 8.53
N ALA A 62 -9.68 -9.94 9.13
CA ALA A 62 -11.03 -10.50 9.02
C ALA A 62 -12.05 -9.72 9.83
N ASN A 63 -11.71 -9.39 11.07
CA ASN A 63 -12.56 -8.65 11.99
C ASN A 63 -11.79 -7.57 12.73
N TYR A 64 -12.39 -6.40 12.88
CA TYR A 64 -11.81 -5.25 13.57
C TYR A 64 -12.62 -4.91 14.82
N ALA A 65 -11.93 -4.63 15.91
CA ALA A 65 -12.49 -4.09 17.14
C ALA A 65 -11.97 -2.66 17.40
N ALA A 66 -12.75 -1.83 18.07
CA ALA A 66 -12.31 -0.48 18.44
C ALA A 66 -11.08 -0.53 19.34
N SER A 67 -10.09 0.32 19.06
CA SER A 67 -8.78 0.40 19.73
C SER A 67 -8.51 1.85 20.13
N ASN A 68 -9.34 2.38 21.05
CA ASN A 68 -9.38 3.81 21.35
C ASN A 68 -9.02 4.18 22.80
N THR A 69 -8.62 3.21 23.63
CA THR A 69 -8.26 3.47 25.04
C THR A 69 -7.08 4.45 25.11
N GLY A 70 -7.27 5.61 25.77
CA GLY A 70 -6.24 6.65 25.87
C GLY A 70 -6.00 7.47 24.60
N ASN A 71 -6.52 7.03 23.45
CA ASN A 71 -6.65 7.87 22.27
C ASN A 71 -7.93 8.68 22.48
N ASP A 72 -7.82 10.00 22.50
CA ASP A 72 -8.99 10.87 22.60
C ASP A 72 -9.79 10.81 21.29
N ALA A 73 -10.44 9.67 21.11
CA ALA A 73 -10.91 9.03 19.89
C ALA A 73 -12.10 9.73 19.24
N THR A 74 -12.31 10.99 19.54
CA THR A 74 -13.40 11.79 18.97
C THR A 74 -13.00 12.49 17.67
N GLY A 75 -11.92 12.07 17.03
CA GLY A 75 -11.42 12.67 15.79
C GLY A 75 -10.94 11.64 14.76
N PRO A 76 -10.95 12.02 13.46
CA PRO A 76 -10.48 11.14 12.39
C PRO A 76 -9.02 10.70 12.59
N THR A 77 -8.79 9.40 12.54
CA THR A 77 -7.46 8.78 12.46
C THR A 77 -7.05 8.71 10.99
N ARG A 78 -5.96 9.41 10.64
CA ARG A 78 -5.58 9.71 9.25
C ARG A 78 -4.34 9.00 8.75
N GLY A 79 -3.59 8.36 9.64
CA GLY A 79 -2.39 7.62 9.28
C GLY A 79 -1.84 6.86 10.47
N PHE A 80 -1.13 5.80 10.16
CA PHE A 80 -0.36 5.01 11.10
C PHE A 80 1.07 4.82 10.62
N THR A 81 1.97 4.55 11.55
CA THR A 81 3.34 4.07 11.28
C THR A 81 3.86 3.31 12.48
N GLN A 82 4.97 2.61 12.32
CA GLN A 82 5.63 1.86 13.40
C GLN A 82 7.16 2.00 13.29
N ASP A 83 7.88 1.86 14.40
CA ASP A 83 9.34 1.94 14.47
C ASP A 83 10.00 0.66 15.01
N GLY A 84 9.27 -0.46 15.01
CA GLY A 84 9.70 -1.74 15.57
C GLY A 84 9.46 -1.87 17.09
N THR A 85 9.27 -0.75 17.79
CA THR A 85 9.00 -0.72 19.25
C THR A 85 7.60 -0.22 19.56
N TYR A 86 7.17 0.80 18.83
CA TYR A 86 5.90 1.50 19.04
C TYR A 86 5.10 1.58 17.76
N VAL A 87 3.79 1.61 17.92
CA VAL A 87 2.86 2.02 16.87
C VAL A 87 2.43 3.46 17.12
N TYR A 88 2.41 4.24 16.06
CA TYR A 88 2.00 5.65 16.09
C TYR A 88 0.78 5.86 15.20
N THR A 89 -0.05 6.80 15.59
CA THR A 89 -1.15 7.28 14.76
C THR A 89 -1.20 8.80 14.74
N CYS A 90 -1.55 9.35 13.57
CA CYS A 90 -1.81 10.76 13.41
C CYS A 90 -3.32 11.02 13.23
N THR A 91 -3.81 12.06 13.88
CA THR A 91 -5.25 12.34 13.98
C THR A 91 -5.53 13.84 13.80
N SER A 92 -6.78 14.24 13.83
CA SER A 92 -7.16 15.66 13.91
C SER A 92 -6.79 16.33 15.26
N LYS A 93 -6.30 15.55 16.25
CA LYS A 93 -5.90 16.03 17.59
C LYS A 93 -4.42 15.78 17.87
N GLY A 94 -3.61 15.57 16.83
CA GLY A 94 -2.18 15.34 16.93
C GLY A 94 -1.79 13.87 16.82
N VAL A 95 -0.63 13.57 17.38
CA VAL A 95 0.02 12.25 17.32
C VAL A 95 -0.21 11.50 18.63
N PHE A 96 -0.49 10.21 18.52
CA PHE A 96 -0.58 9.29 19.65
C PHE A 96 0.37 8.12 19.42
N ARG A 97 0.94 7.57 20.52
CA ARG A 97 1.84 6.43 20.54
C ARG A 97 1.29 5.30 21.39
N SER A 98 1.39 4.08 20.92
CA SER A 98 1.08 2.86 21.66
C SER A 98 2.35 2.04 21.87
N ALA A 99 2.55 1.54 23.11
CA ALA A 99 3.62 0.62 23.50
C ALA A 99 3.10 -0.83 23.62
N ASN A 100 1.84 -1.09 23.29
CA ASN A 100 1.17 -2.37 23.49
C ASN A 100 0.26 -2.73 22.30
N ASN A 101 0.78 -2.50 21.10
CA ASN A 101 0.13 -2.86 19.84
C ASN A 101 -1.31 -2.35 19.74
N GLY A 102 -1.52 -1.10 20.11
CA GLY A 102 -2.83 -0.45 20.00
C GLY A 102 -3.79 -0.70 21.17
N ALA A 103 -3.46 -1.51 22.19
CA ALA A 103 -4.33 -1.74 23.31
C ALA A 103 -4.59 -0.43 24.12
N SER A 104 -3.62 0.47 24.14
CA SER A 104 -3.79 1.83 24.67
C SER A 104 -2.87 2.82 23.97
N TRP A 105 -3.25 4.10 24.00
CA TRP A 105 -2.56 5.18 23.30
C TRP A 105 -2.25 6.33 24.27
N THR A 106 -1.14 7.01 24.04
CA THR A 106 -0.71 8.20 24.79
C THR A 106 -0.41 9.34 23.83
N GLY A 107 -0.97 10.50 24.06
CA GLY A 107 -0.73 11.70 23.27
C GLY A 107 0.74 12.13 23.31
N LYS A 108 1.30 12.45 22.13
CA LYS A 108 2.70 12.82 21.91
C LYS A 108 2.77 14.09 21.05
N ASN A 109 2.42 15.23 21.68
CA ASN A 109 2.18 16.48 20.95
C ASN A 109 3.11 17.63 21.36
N SER A 110 4.06 17.40 22.26
CA SER A 110 4.98 18.45 22.72
C SER A 110 5.78 19.03 21.55
N GLY A 111 5.69 20.34 21.32
CA GLY A 111 6.35 21.03 20.21
C GLY A 111 5.58 21.07 18.89
N LEU A 112 4.48 20.33 18.74
CA LEU A 112 3.57 20.50 17.60
C LEU A 112 2.78 21.81 17.76
N THR A 113 2.93 22.70 16.80
CA THR A 113 2.16 23.96 16.75
C THR A 113 0.84 23.84 16.00
N ASN A 114 0.64 22.71 15.30
CA ASN A 114 -0.60 22.38 14.61
C ASN A 114 -0.94 20.90 14.87
N LEU A 115 -2.08 20.64 15.47
CA LEU A 115 -2.54 19.28 15.79
C LEU A 115 -3.36 18.62 14.67
N LEU A 116 -3.69 19.33 13.59
CA LEU A 116 -4.31 18.73 12.40
C LEU A 116 -3.25 17.97 11.63
N THR A 117 -2.99 16.73 11.98
CA THR A 117 -2.00 15.91 11.31
C THR A 117 -2.64 15.10 10.18
N SER A 118 -1.93 14.95 9.04
CA SER A 118 -2.47 14.39 7.80
C SER A 118 -1.78 13.10 7.36
N GLY A 119 -0.52 12.91 7.75
CA GLY A 119 0.28 11.72 7.47
C GLY A 119 1.43 11.63 8.47
N ILE A 120 1.91 10.42 8.72
CA ILE A 120 3.00 10.14 9.64
C ILE A 120 3.90 9.06 9.07
N LEU A 121 5.22 9.20 9.24
CA LEU A 121 6.22 8.24 8.77
C LEU A 121 7.28 8.04 9.86
N ALA A 122 7.53 6.78 10.21
CA ALA A 122 8.73 6.36 10.93
C ALA A 122 9.77 5.85 9.91
N VAL A 123 10.96 6.38 9.98
CA VAL A 123 12.06 5.96 9.12
C VAL A 123 13.38 6.10 9.87
N ASN A 124 14.19 5.04 9.91
CA ASN A 124 15.38 4.95 10.76
C ASN A 124 15.02 5.26 12.23
N THR A 125 15.64 6.27 12.82
CA THR A 125 15.39 6.73 14.20
C THR A 125 14.49 7.97 14.28
N TYR A 126 13.91 8.39 13.16
CA TYR A 126 13.13 9.62 13.04
C TYR A 126 11.66 9.34 12.86
N LEU A 127 10.84 10.25 13.37
CA LEU A 127 9.44 10.37 12.99
C LEU A 127 9.21 11.69 12.27
N PHE A 128 8.41 11.64 11.21
CA PHE A 128 7.95 12.81 10.48
C PHE A 128 6.44 12.87 10.48
N VAL A 129 5.87 14.04 10.73
CA VAL A 129 4.42 14.25 10.66
C VAL A 129 4.09 15.42 9.74
N ALA A 130 3.16 15.17 8.83
CA ALA A 130 2.63 16.15 7.89
C ALA A 130 1.49 16.94 8.53
N THR A 131 1.53 18.27 8.38
CA THR A 131 0.49 19.19 8.89
C THR A 131 0.16 20.27 7.86
N PRO A 132 -0.96 21.00 8.00
CA PRO A 132 -1.27 22.13 7.14
C PRO A 132 -0.25 23.28 7.22
N THR A 133 0.65 23.28 8.18
CA THR A 133 1.67 24.33 8.38
C THR A 133 3.09 23.87 8.10
N GLY A 134 3.27 22.66 7.61
CA GLY A 134 4.55 22.07 7.25
C GLY A 134 4.80 20.70 7.82
N VAL A 135 6.06 20.27 7.84
CA VAL A 135 6.52 19.02 8.39
C VAL A 135 7.11 19.25 9.76
N PHE A 136 6.80 18.36 10.72
CA PHE A 136 7.48 18.29 12.00
C PHE A 136 8.27 16.99 12.09
N LYS A 137 9.41 17.05 12.79
CA LYS A 137 10.32 15.93 13.01
C LYS A 137 10.47 15.66 14.50
N SER A 138 10.51 14.41 14.89
CA SER A 138 10.93 13.94 16.21
C SER A 138 12.16 13.04 16.08
N THR A 139 13.10 13.16 17.03
CA THR A 139 14.31 12.33 17.17
C THR A 139 14.26 11.50 18.45
N ASN A 140 13.15 11.51 19.18
CA ASN A 140 12.97 10.88 20.47
C ASN A 140 11.62 10.16 20.56
N GLN A 141 11.25 9.44 19.51
CA GLN A 141 10.07 8.57 19.47
C GLN A 141 8.75 9.33 19.75
N GLY A 142 8.67 10.58 19.28
CA GLY A 142 7.49 11.43 19.41
C GLY A 142 7.39 12.17 20.76
N ASP A 143 8.33 12.01 21.69
CA ASP A 143 8.26 12.73 22.97
C ASP A 143 8.33 14.24 22.79
N SER A 144 9.03 14.73 21.76
CA SER A 144 8.97 16.13 21.34
C SER A 144 9.16 16.26 19.81
N TRP A 145 8.64 17.37 19.29
CA TRP A 145 8.65 17.68 17.86
C TRP A 145 9.25 19.07 17.61
N SER A 146 9.92 19.21 16.50
CA SER A 146 10.43 20.47 15.96
C SER A 146 10.02 20.66 14.51
N ALA A 147 9.83 21.90 14.07
CA ALA A 147 9.59 22.19 12.66
C ALA A 147 10.77 21.70 11.80
N SER A 148 10.48 21.09 10.65
CA SER A 148 11.46 20.43 9.77
C SER A 148 11.56 21.16 8.42
N GLY A 149 12.05 22.39 8.43
CA GLY A 149 12.47 23.17 7.26
C GLY A 149 11.39 23.60 6.25
N LEU A 150 10.30 22.86 6.11
CA LEU A 150 9.21 23.15 5.17
C LEU A 150 8.02 23.76 5.92
N THR A 151 8.09 25.07 6.19
CA THR A 151 7.09 25.80 6.98
C THR A 151 6.12 26.58 6.10
N GLY A 152 4.84 26.68 6.55
CA GLY A 152 3.81 27.44 5.83
C GLY A 152 3.26 26.73 4.59
N ILE A 153 3.64 25.48 4.33
CA ILE A 153 3.14 24.64 3.24
C ILE A 153 2.17 23.60 3.78
N ASP A 154 1.01 23.46 3.16
CA ASP A 154 0.03 22.44 3.53
C ASP A 154 0.47 21.05 3.03
N VAL A 155 1.09 20.26 3.92
CA VAL A 155 1.60 18.92 3.62
C VAL A 155 0.55 17.86 3.93
N ARG A 156 0.36 16.92 3.00
CA ARG A 156 -0.70 15.91 3.05
C ARG A 156 -0.21 14.48 3.29
N CYS A 157 0.91 14.13 2.70
CA CYS A 157 1.52 12.81 2.82
C CYS A 157 3.03 12.91 2.92
N VAL A 158 3.65 11.86 3.45
CA VAL A 158 5.10 11.73 3.57
C VAL A 158 5.49 10.30 3.23
N ALA A 159 6.56 10.14 2.45
CA ALA A 159 7.14 8.85 2.06
C ALA A 159 8.67 8.93 2.08
N SER A 160 9.35 7.80 1.97
CA SER A 160 10.80 7.75 1.83
C SER A 160 11.24 6.66 0.86
N ALA A 161 12.30 6.94 0.10
CA ALA A 161 12.98 5.99 -0.76
C ALA A 161 14.47 6.30 -0.77
N ALA A 162 15.33 5.29 -0.71
CA ALA A 162 16.80 5.42 -0.80
C ALA A 162 17.36 6.53 0.13
N ASN A 163 16.87 6.62 1.38
CA ASN A 163 17.23 7.65 2.38
C ASN A 163 16.84 9.10 2.00
N ILE A 164 15.99 9.28 1.01
CA ILE A 164 15.42 10.58 0.64
C ILE A 164 13.97 10.61 1.14
N LEU A 165 13.58 11.72 1.79
CA LEU A 165 12.20 11.99 2.16
C LEU A 165 11.49 12.70 1.00
N PHE A 166 10.22 12.36 0.85
CA PHE A 166 9.30 12.99 -0.11
C PHE A 166 8.03 13.40 0.61
N VAL A 167 7.50 14.56 0.25
CA VAL A 167 6.18 15.00 0.74
C VAL A 167 5.33 15.48 -0.41
N GLY A 168 4.07 15.09 -0.37
CA GLY A 168 3.02 15.63 -1.23
C GLY A 168 2.27 16.75 -0.52
N THR A 169 2.00 17.84 -1.24
CA THR A 169 1.38 19.04 -0.69
C THR A 169 0.01 19.32 -1.31
N ASN A 170 -0.72 20.21 -0.70
CA ASN A 170 -1.97 20.75 -1.22
C ASN A 170 -1.71 22.07 -1.94
N GLY A 171 -1.36 22.02 -3.22
CA GLY A 171 -1.18 23.19 -4.08
C GLY A 171 0.26 23.60 -4.40
N SER A 172 1.29 22.95 -3.79
CA SER A 172 2.70 23.27 -4.04
C SER A 172 3.49 22.11 -4.65
N GLY A 173 2.82 21.01 -5.02
CA GLY A 173 3.44 19.84 -5.65
C GLY A 173 4.17 18.94 -4.66
N VAL A 174 5.25 18.34 -5.11
CA VAL A 174 6.12 17.44 -4.35
C VAL A 174 7.38 18.18 -3.93
N TYR A 175 7.84 17.94 -2.70
CA TYR A 175 9.17 18.34 -2.22
C TYR A 175 9.94 17.10 -1.78
N LYS A 176 11.28 17.20 -1.89
CA LYS A 176 12.19 16.16 -1.38
C LYS A 176 13.29 16.73 -0.51
N SER A 177 13.78 15.90 0.42
CA SER A 177 14.88 16.21 1.34
C SER A 177 15.86 15.04 1.37
N SER A 178 17.15 15.31 1.18
CA SER A 178 18.24 14.34 1.30
C SER A 178 19.01 14.45 2.63
N ASP A 179 18.57 15.32 3.52
CA ASP A 179 19.22 15.62 4.81
C ASP A 179 18.26 15.44 6.01
N TRP A 180 17.33 14.47 5.86
CA TRP A 180 16.36 14.14 6.91
C TRP A 180 15.51 15.31 7.36
N GLY A 181 15.07 16.13 6.40
CA GLY A 181 14.13 17.21 6.62
C GLY A 181 14.78 18.52 7.09
N ALA A 182 16.12 18.66 7.07
CA ALA A 182 16.75 19.93 7.39
C ALA A 182 16.52 20.96 6.28
N THR A 183 16.63 20.53 5.02
CA THR A 183 16.30 21.34 3.84
C THR A 183 15.40 20.59 2.87
N TRP A 184 14.60 21.34 2.12
CA TRP A 184 13.66 20.79 1.14
C TRP A 184 13.79 21.51 -0.19
N VAL A 185 13.74 20.74 -1.27
CA VAL A 185 13.74 21.25 -2.63
C VAL A 185 12.51 20.77 -3.39
N ALA A 186 11.95 21.61 -4.25
CA ALA A 186 10.82 21.23 -5.10
C ALA A 186 11.24 20.11 -6.07
N SER A 187 10.34 19.14 -6.26
CA SER A 187 10.54 17.94 -7.06
C SER A 187 9.33 17.76 -8.00
N ASN A 188 9.12 18.70 -8.93
CA ASN A 188 7.91 18.78 -9.74
C ASN A 188 8.14 18.63 -11.25
N ASN A 189 9.37 18.38 -11.70
CA ASN A 189 9.68 18.24 -13.12
C ASN A 189 8.86 17.10 -13.75
N GLY A 190 8.13 17.40 -14.84
CA GLY A 190 7.22 16.46 -15.51
C GLY A 190 5.84 16.30 -14.86
N SER A 191 5.63 16.78 -13.63
CA SER A 191 4.32 16.75 -12.99
C SER A 191 3.42 17.89 -13.48
N THR A 192 2.17 17.54 -13.82
CA THR A 192 1.11 18.51 -14.13
C THR A 192 0.19 18.77 -12.94
N SER A 193 0.37 18.03 -11.82
CA SER A 193 -0.40 18.23 -10.59
C SER A 193 0.40 19.06 -9.57
N THR A 194 -0.29 19.92 -8.85
CA THR A 194 0.25 20.65 -7.70
C THR A 194 -0.28 20.13 -6.36
N THR A 195 -1.21 19.17 -6.39
CA THR A 195 -1.80 18.61 -5.16
C THR A 195 -1.67 17.08 -5.16
N PHE A 196 -0.97 16.57 -4.15
CA PHE A 196 -0.76 15.15 -3.93
C PHE A 196 -1.23 14.74 -2.53
N ARG A 197 -1.97 13.63 -2.46
CA ARG A 197 -2.61 13.17 -1.21
C ARG A 197 -2.08 11.85 -0.71
N ALA A 198 -1.43 11.07 -1.58
CA ALA A 198 -0.79 9.80 -1.25
C ALA A 198 0.51 9.66 -2.03
N MET A 199 1.46 9.01 -1.41
CA MET A 199 2.74 8.61 -2.03
C MET A 199 3.14 7.25 -1.50
N GLU A 200 3.71 6.44 -2.37
CA GLU A 200 4.24 5.12 -2.05
C GLU A 200 5.60 4.93 -2.72
N ALA A 201 6.47 4.18 -2.06
CA ALA A 201 7.77 3.81 -2.59
C ALA A 201 7.86 2.28 -2.74
N LYS A 202 7.97 1.79 -3.97
CA LYS A 202 8.32 0.40 -4.28
C LYS A 202 9.79 0.36 -4.67
N GLY A 203 10.65 -0.02 -3.72
CA GLY A 203 12.10 0.13 -3.86
C GLY A 203 12.51 1.59 -4.08
N THR A 204 13.13 1.89 -5.22
CA THR A 204 13.52 3.25 -5.62
C THR A 204 12.49 3.96 -6.49
N THR A 205 11.45 3.27 -6.95
CA THR A 205 10.36 3.84 -7.72
C THR A 205 9.34 4.48 -6.79
N LEU A 206 8.94 5.70 -7.10
CA LEU A 206 7.93 6.45 -6.36
C LEU A 206 6.64 6.54 -7.17
N PHE A 207 5.52 6.39 -6.46
CA PHE A 207 4.18 6.64 -6.98
C PHE A 207 3.53 7.77 -6.19
N ALA A 208 2.84 8.66 -6.87
CA ALA A 208 2.18 9.80 -6.24
C ALA A 208 0.77 9.99 -6.81
N GLY A 209 -0.22 10.01 -5.94
CA GLY A 209 -1.63 10.20 -6.28
C GLY A 209 -1.99 11.67 -6.33
N GLY A 210 -2.37 12.13 -7.51
CA GLY A 210 -2.83 13.50 -7.73
C GLY A 210 -4.29 13.72 -7.33
N GLN A 211 -4.71 14.98 -7.30
CA GLN A 211 -6.09 15.37 -7.04
C GLN A 211 -6.99 15.06 -8.26
N VAL A 212 -8.29 15.24 -8.11
CA VAL A 212 -9.30 14.96 -9.13
C VAL A 212 -8.87 15.39 -10.54
N GLY A 213 -8.87 14.44 -11.48
CA GLY A 213 -8.53 14.65 -12.88
C GLY A 213 -7.05 14.59 -13.22
N THR A 214 -6.15 14.42 -12.24
CA THR A 214 -4.70 14.42 -12.49
C THR A 214 -4.04 13.04 -12.49
N GLY A 215 -4.70 11.99 -11.97
CA GLY A 215 -4.23 10.60 -12.06
C GLY A 215 -3.07 10.23 -11.12
N VAL A 216 -2.29 9.25 -11.53
CA VAL A 216 -1.12 8.74 -10.80
C VAL A 216 0.16 9.16 -11.54
N PHE A 217 1.14 9.63 -10.81
CA PHE A 217 2.47 9.96 -11.31
C PHE A 217 3.48 8.94 -10.78
N ARG A 218 4.46 8.58 -11.62
CA ARG A 218 5.59 7.71 -11.26
C ARG A 218 6.90 8.45 -11.49
N SER A 219 7.87 8.22 -10.59
CA SER A 219 9.25 8.61 -10.77
C SER A 219 10.15 7.37 -10.54
N THR A 220 11.03 7.08 -11.47
CA THR A 220 12.05 6.01 -11.38
C THR A 220 13.44 6.54 -11.08
N ASP A 221 13.58 7.85 -10.85
CA ASP A 221 14.84 8.57 -10.65
C ASP A 221 14.83 9.41 -9.36
N LEU A 222 14.17 8.88 -8.32
CA LEU A 222 14.09 9.51 -7.00
C LEU A 222 13.58 10.96 -7.06
N GLY A 223 12.50 11.17 -7.83
CA GLY A 223 11.82 12.45 -7.95
C GLY A 223 12.56 13.49 -8.81
N ALA A 224 13.52 13.11 -9.63
CA ALA A 224 14.13 14.05 -10.58
C ALA A 224 13.17 14.34 -11.73
N HIS A 225 12.39 13.36 -12.17
CA HIS A 225 11.33 13.50 -13.15
C HIS A 225 10.10 12.65 -12.78
N TRP A 226 8.91 13.19 -13.05
CA TRP A 226 7.62 12.51 -12.86
C TRP A 226 6.91 12.30 -14.18
N THR A 227 6.37 11.11 -14.39
CA THR A 227 5.58 10.74 -15.56
C THR A 227 4.15 10.44 -15.15
N LEU A 228 3.18 11.05 -15.82
CA LEU A 228 1.77 10.71 -15.64
C LEU A 228 1.51 9.33 -16.23
N LEU A 229 0.94 8.43 -15.42
CA LEU A 229 0.58 7.09 -15.83
C LEU A 229 -0.80 7.03 -16.49
N GLY A 230 -0.93 6.13 -17.47
CA GLY A 230 -2.18 5.75 -18.13
C GLY A 230 -2.44 4.26 -17.93
N GLY A 231 -2.32 3.47 -19.00
CA GLY A 231 -2.24 2.00 -18.96
C GLY A 231 -3.43 1.30 -18.30
N GLY A 232 -4.64 1.86 -18.36
CA GLY A 232 -5.84 1.26 -17.73
C GLY A 232 -6.32 1.97 -16.46
N LEU A 233 -5.56 2.96 -15.95
CA LEU A 233 -6.05 3.80 -14.85
C LEU A 233 -7.19 4.72 -15.33
N SER A 234 -8.22 4.86 -14.50
CA SER A 234 -9.26 5.87 -14.72
C SER A 234 -8.72 7.28 -14.41
N SER A 235 -9.24 8.30 -15.08
CA SER A 235 -9.01 9.68 -14.65
C SER A 235 -9.65 9.89 -13.28
N GLY A 236 -8.88 10.24 -12.25
CA GLY A 236 -9.42 10.38 -10.90
C GLY A 236 -8.42 10.92 -9.90
N SER A 237 -8.84 10.99 -8.64
CA SER A 237 -7.97 11.23 -7.49
C SER A 237 -7.56 9.88 -6.91
N TYR A 238 -6.27 9.71 -6.66
CA TYR A 238 -5.74 8.50 -6.02
C TYR A 238 -5.23 8.85 -4.63
N ARG A 239 -5.69 8.09 -3.62
CA ARG A 239 -5.49 8.43 -2.20
C ARG A 239 -4.83 7.34 -1.37
N GLY A 240 -4.76 6.12 -1.88
CA GLY A 240 -4.10 4.99 -1.23
C GLY A 240 -3.23 4.24 -2.24
N PHE A 241 -2.08 3.82 -1.78
CA PHE A 241 -1.19 2.91 -2.48
C PHE A 241 -0.66 1.90 -1.49
N ALA A 242 -0.40 0.69 -1.97
CA ALA A 242 0.40 -0.28 -1.26
C ALA A 242 1.21 -1.10 -2.27
N SER A 243 2.37 -1.57 -1.89
CA SER A 243 3.22 -2.36 -2.76
C SER A 243 3.90 -3.50 -2.03
N ASN A 244 4.22 -4.53 -2.78
CA ASN A 244 5.16 -5.57 -2.38
C ASN A 244 6.12 -5.82 -3.55
N ASN A 245 6.94 -6.86 -3.48
CA ASN A 245 7.91 -7.17 -4.55
C ASN A 245 7.24 -7.42 -5.90
N GLN A 246 6.03 -7.98 -5.93
CA GLN A 246 5.34 -8.42 -7.14
C GLN A 246 4.41 -7.37 -7.74
N ILE A 247 3.71 -6.59 -6.91
CA ILE A 247 2.67 -5.67 -7.36
C ILE A 247 2.76 -4.30 -6.72
N ILE A 248 2.15 -3.33 -7.37
CA ILE A 248 1.69 -2.08 -6.80
C ILE A 248 0.18 -1.99 -6.96
N VAL A 249 -0.53 -1.54 -5.93
CA VAL A 249 -1.98 -1.30 -5.97
C VAL A 249 -2.26 0.19 -5.77
N ALA A 250 -3.31 0.67 -6.43
CA ALA A 250 -3.73 2.06 -6.39
C ALA A 250 -5.23 2.17 -6.10
N GLY A 251 -5.58 2.92 -5.08
CA GLY A 251 -6.96 3.20 -4.67
C GLY A 251 -7.46 4.54 -5.16
N SER A 252 -8.52 4.51 -5.95
CA SER A 252 -9.15 5.69 -6.52
C SER A 252 -10.29 6.21 -5.66
N PHE A 253 -10.49 7.51 -5.67
CA PHE A 253 -11.64 8.17 -5.09
C PHE A 253 -12.81 8.14 -6.08
N GLY A 254 -13.52 6.99 -6.13
CA GLY A 254 -14.71 6.75 -6.93
C GLY A 254 -14.60 5.72 -8.05
N ALA A 255 -13.40 5.17 -8.35
CA ALA A 255 -13.22 4.13 -9.37
C ALA A 255 -12.69 2.80 -8.81
N GLY A 256 -12.57 2.67 -7.49
CA GLY A 256 -12.16 1.45 -6.83
C GLY A 256 -10.64 1.21 -6.83
N VAL A 257 -10.26 -0.06 -6.88
CA VAL A 257 -8.87 -0.53 -6.75
C VAL A 257 -8.36 -1.04 -8.09
N PHE A 258 -7.12 -0.67 -8.39
CA PHE A 258 -6.34 -1.13 -9.54
C PHE A 258 -5.04 -1.76 -9.05
N TYR A 259 -4.53 -2.75 -9.78
CA TYR A 259 -3.20 -3.30 -9.53
C TYR A 259 -2.37 -3.36 -10.81
N SER A 260 -1.06 -3.34 -10.65
CA SER A 260 -0.05 -3.46 -11.69
C SER A 260 0.99 -4.49 -11.29
N LYS A 261 1.40 -5.35 -12.22
CA LYS A 261 2.51 -6.31 -12.08
C LYS A 261 3.81 -5.79 -12.69
N ASP A 262 3.73 -4.79 -13.56
CA ASP A 262 4.81 -4.23 -14.39
C ASP A 262 5.25 -2.84 -13.92
N ASN A 263 5.29 -2.65 -12.61
CA ASN A 263 5.74 -1.41 -11.99
C ASN A 263 4.99 -0.15 -12.46
N GLY A 264 3.70 -0.31 -12.81
CA GLY A 264 2.78 0.78 -13.16
C GLY A 264 2.68 1.08 -14.65
N ASP A 265 3.23 0.26 -15.55
CA ASP A 265 3.08 0.46 -16.99
C ASP A 265 1.65 0.09 -17.44
N THR A 266 1.10 -1.01 -16.91
CA THR A 266 -0.31 -1.38 -17.13
C THR A 266 -1.04 -1.60 -15.79
N TRP A 267 -2.35 -1.35 -15.78
CA TRP A 267 -3.19 -1.45 -14.60
C TRP A 267 -4.49 -2.19 -14.89
N THR A 268 -4.86 -3.08 -14.00
CA THR A 268 -6.10 -3.85 -14.08
C THR A 268 -6.99 -3.53 -12.89
N ALA A 269 -8.27 -3.26 -13.13
CA ALA A 269 -9.25 -3.02 -12.08
C ALA A 269 -9.65 -4.34 -11.39
N ILE A 270 -9.73 -4.34 -10.05
CA ILE A 270 -10.16 -5.49 -9.23
C ILE A 270 -11.29 -5.08 -8.30
N ASN A 271 -12.47 -4.76 -8.84
CA ASN A 271 -13.57 -4.16 -8.09
C ASN A 271 -14.71 -5.12 -7.73
N SER A 272 -14.67 -6.38 -8.18
CA SER A 272 -15.73 -7.36 -7.89
C SER A 272 -15.92 -7.54 -6.37
N GLY A 273 -17.13 -7.31 -5.86
CA GLY A 273 -17.47 -7.38 -4.43
C GLY A 273 -17.22 -6.10 -3.63
N LEU A 274 -16.54 -5.08 -4.17
CA LEU A 274 -16.50 -3.77 -3.54
C LEU A 274 -17.86 -3.09 -3.67
N THR A 275 -18.46 -2.73 -2.56
CA THR A 275 -19.73 -2.00 -2.51
C THR A 275 -19.54 -0.47 -2.38
N ASP A 276 -18.30 -0.02 -2.16
CA ASP A 276 -17.89 1.38 -2.16
C ASP A 276 -16.58 1.52 -2.94
N LEU A 277 -16.60 2.24 -4.04
CA LEU A 277 -15.47 2.47 -4.92
C LEU A 277 -14.62 3.69 -4.53
N THR A 278 -14.95 4.33 -3.41
CA THR A 278 -14.19 5.45 -2.87
C THR A 278 -13.16 4.95 -1.88
N ILE A 279 -11.95 4.73 -2.36
CA ILE A 279 -10.85 4.18 -1.58
C ILE A 279 -10.02 5.33 -1.00
N PHE A 280 -9.78 5.29 0.32
CA PHE A 280 -8.94 6.26 1.02
C PHE A 280 -7.53 5.75 1.25
N ASP A 281 -7.37 4.44 1.50
CA ASP A 281 -6.08 3.84 1.76
C ASP A 281 -6.07 2.37 1.38
N LEU A 282 -4.89 1.86 1.12
CA LEU A 282 -4.62 0.47 0.78
C LEU A 282 -3.44 -0.04 1.62
N GLU A 283 -3.46 -1.32 1.92
CA GLU A 283 -2.37 -2.04 2.57
C GLU A 283 -2.26 -3.43 1.98
N ILE A 284 -1.06 -4.00 1.94
CA ILE A 284 -0.83 -5.41 1.59
C ILE A 284 -0.28 -6.11 2.82
N ASN A 285 -0.96 -7.16 3.25
CA ASN A 285 -0.49 -8.04 4.31
C ASN A 285 -0.21 -9.46 3.78
N ASP A 286 0.11 -10.39 4.67
CA ASP A 286 0.34 -11.80 4.34
C ASP A 286 -0.94 -12.46 3.79
N GLY A 287 -1.15 -12.32 2.49
CA GLY A 287 -2.21 -12.99 1.74
C GLY A 287 -3.36 -12.10 1.27
N TYR A 288 -3.43 -10.81 1.65
CA TYR A 288 -4.54 -9.95 1.24
C TYR A 288 -4.09 -8.54 0.85
N ILE A 289 -4.80 -7.96 -0.12
CA ILE A 289 -4.93 -6.50 -0.27
C ILE A 289 -6.07 -6.06 0.64
N VAL A 290 -5.84 -5.07 1.47
CA VAL A 290 -6.82 -4.48 2.39
C VAL A 290 -7.15 -3.07 1.93
N ALA A 291 -8.44 -2.73 1.87
CA ALA A 291 -8.91 -1.42 1.39
C ALA A 291 -9.77 -0.71 2.43
N ALA A 292 -9.42 0.53 2.74
CA ALA A 292 -10.23 1.44 3.56
C ALA A 292 -11.16 2.25 2.66
N THR A 293 -12.48 2.20 2.94
CA THR A 293 -13.50 2.83 2.11
C THR A 293 -14.23 3.97 2.81
N ASN A 294 -14.87 4.83 2.03
CA ASN A 294 -15.53 6.04 2.54
C ASN A 294 -16.76 5.74 3.42
N THR A 295 -17.60 4.78 3.05
CA THR A 295 -18.91 4.56 3.71
C THR A 295 -19.10 3.16 4.24
N ASN A 296 -18.35 2.17 3.73
CA ASN A 296 -18.63 0.76 3.96
C ASN A 296 -17.54 0.02 4.75
N GLY A 297 -16.60 0.74 5.37
CA GLY A 297 -15.60 0.13 6.26
C GLY A 297 -14.37 -0.38 5.53
N VAL A 298 -13.85 -1.50 6.00
CA VAL A 298 -12.68 -2.18 5.45
C VAL A 298 -13.10 -3.38 4.64
N PHE A 299 -12.44 -3.59 3.50
CA PHE A 299 -12.55 -4.78 2.65
C PHE A 299 -11.21 -5.45 2.50
N ARG A 300 -11.19 -6.76 2.25
CA ARG A 300 -9.97 -7.50 1.89
C ARG A 300 -10.19 -8.35 0.64
N PHE A 301 -9.12 -8.49 -0.14
CA PHE A 301 -9.07 -9.26 -1.37
C PHE A 301 -7.88 -10.23 -1.31
N ALA A 302 -8.10 -11.53 -1.48
CA ALA A 302 -7.02 -12.50 -1.39
C ALA A 302 -6.03 -12.35 -2.57
N LEU A 303 -4.74 -12.24 -2.27
CA LEU A 303 -3.67 -12.14 -3.28
C LEU A 303 -3.61 -13.36 -4.19
N SER A 304 -3.97 -14.55 -3.67
CA SER A 304 -4.08 -15.78 -4.48
C SER A 304 -5.03 -15.66 -5.68
N ASN A 305 -5.98 -14.73 -5.62
CA ASN A 305 -6.90 -14.46 -6.73
C ASN A 305 -6.26 -13.68 -7.90
N LEU A 306 -5.08 -13.10 -7.69
CA LEU A 306 -4.36 -12.36 -8.75
C LEU A 306 -3.51 -13.27 -9.61
N HIS A 307 -3.41 -14.58 -9.24
CA HIS A 307 -2.55 -15.54 -9.93
C HIS A 307 -1.14 -14.97 -10.14
N LEU A 308 -0.57 -14.46 -9.04
CA LEU A 308 0.81 -13.94 -9.03
C LEU A 308 1.76 -15.13 -9.05
N CYS A 309 2.79 -15.03 -9.84
CA CYS A 309 3.88 -16.00 -9.86
C CYS A 309 4.93 -15.59 -8.82
N PRO A 310 5.11 -16.33 -7.72
CA PRO A 310 6.13 -15.99 -6.73
C PRO A 310 7.55 -16.01 -7.28
N GLN A 311 7.81 -16.82 -8.32
CA GLN A 311 9.11 -17.01 -8.95
C GLN A 311 9.32 -16.16 -10.22
N ASP A 312 8.37 -15.39 -10.65
CA ASP A 312 8.50 -14.38 -11.73
C ASP A 312 9.13 -13.11 -11.12
N PHE A 313 10.46 -13.12 -10.99
CA PHE A 313 11.21 -12.06 -10.31
C PHE A 313 11.43 -10.84 -11.18
N ASP A 314 11.45 -11.01 -12.52
CA ASP A 314 11.60 -9.89 -13.44
C ASP A 314 10.25 -9.30 -13.88
N GLY A 315 9.14 -9.98 -13.60
CA GLY A 315 7.78 -9.49 -13.82
C GLY A 315 7.31 -9.56 -15.25
N ASP A 316 7.92 -10.42 -16.07
CA ASP A 316 7.58 -10.56 -17.49
C ASP A 316 6.36 -11.48 -17.76
N GLY A 317 5.85 -12.16 -16.72
CA GLY A 317 4.69 -13.05 -16.77
C GLY A 317 5.03 -14.51 -17.09
N GLU A 318 6.30 -14.86 -17.14
CA GLU A 318 6.81 -16.22 -17.32
C GLU A 318 7.86 -16.51 -16.25
N ILE A 319 7.98 -17.77 -15.83
CA ILE A 319 9.13 -18.19 -15.02
C ILE A 319 10.18 -18.71 -16.01
N GLY A 320 11.25 -17.97 -16.18
CA GLY A 320 12.18 -18.19 -17.28
C GLY A 320 13.66 -17.96 -16.94
N SER A 321 14.42 -17.66 -17.97
CA SER A 321 15.86 -17.41 -17.85
C SER A 321 16.19 -16.08 -17.17
N GLY A 322 15.28 -15.10 -17.20
CA GLY A 322 15.39 -13.84 -16.49
C GLY A 322 15.40 -14.06 -14.98
N ASP A 323 14.43 -14.82 -14.48
CA ASP A 323 14.27 -15.17 -13.07
C ASP A 323 15.43 -16.01 -12.55
N LEU A 324 15.89 -16.98 -13.38
CA LEU A 324 17.08 -17.76 -13.06
C LEU A 324 18.31 -16.85 -12.91
N GLY A 325 18.44 -15.84 -13.76
CA GLY A 325 19.50 -14.85 -13.65
C GLY A 325 19.45 -14.08 -12.34
N ILE A 326 18.26 -13.70 -11.87
CA ILE A 326 18.06 -12.99 -10.61
C ILE A 326 18.40 -13.86 -9.40
N ILE A 327 17.98 -15.14 -9.36
CA ILE A 327 18.37 -16.07 -8.30
C ILE A 327 19.91 -16.21 -8.26
N LEU A 328 20.55 -16.41 -9.40
CA LEU A 328 22.00 -16.58 -9.47
C LEU A 328 22.80 -15.35 -9.02
N LEU A 329 22.24 -14.14 -9.18
CA LEU A 329 22.85 -12.91 -8.71
C LEU A 329 22.79 -12.77 -7.17
N ASN A 330 21.82 -13.43 -6.53
CA ASN A 330 21.58 -13.37 -5.09
C ASN A 330 22.16 -14.56 -4.33
N PHE A 331 22.96 -15.41 -4.98
CA PHE A 331 23.56 -16.61 -4.34
C PHE A 331 24.38 -16.26 -3.10
N GLY A 332 24.07 -16.92 -1.97
CA GLY A 332 24.73 -16.75 -0.68
C GLY A 332 23.76 -16.56 0.47
N ASP A 333 24.30 -16.17 1.63
CA ASP A 333 23.48 -15.86 2.80
C ASP A 333 22.68 -14.59 2.57
N VAL A 334 21.38 -14.64 2.84
CA VAL A 334 20.45 -13.52 2.62
C VAL A 334 19.67 -13.16 3.89
N SER A 335 19.06 -11.99 3.89
CA SER A 335 18.19 -11.58 4.98
C SER A 335 16.91 -12.40 4.99
N PRO A 336 16.31 -12.68 6.16
CA PRO A 336 15.03 -13.36 6.24
C PRO A 336 13.96 -12.63 5.41
N GLY A 337 13.25 -13.38 4.55
CA GLY A 337 12.23 -12.84 3.66
C GLY A 337 12.75 -12.33 2.31
N GLU A 338 13.99 -12.65 1.95
CA GLU A 338 14.51 -12.42 0.59
C GLU A 338 13.70 -13.25 -0.42
N PRO A 339 13.10 -12.65 -1.46
CA PRO A 339 12.22 -13.37 -2.39
C PRO A 339 12.87 -14.52 -3.15
N THR A 340 14.19 -14.46 -3.35
CA THR A 340 14.95 -15.50 -4.05
C THR A 340 15.34 -16.70 -3.19
N ASP A 341 15.14 -16.61 -1.87
CA ASP A 341 15.23 -17.72 -0.90
C ASP A 341 13.85 -18.42 -0.87
N LEU A 342 13.65 -19.34 -1.82
CA LEU A 342 12.35 -19.97 -2.06
C LEU A 342 11.99 -21.03 -1.01
N ASP A 343 12.98 -21.63 -0.38
CA ASP A 343 12.76 -22.65 0.66
C ASP A 343 12.83 -22.08 2.09
N GLY A 344 13.17 -20.79 2.24
CA GLY A 344 13.22 -20.09 3.52
C GLY A 344 14.40 -20.54 4.41
N SER A 345 15.46 -21.09 3.83
CA SER A 345 16.63 -21.62 4.55
C SER A 345 17.52 -20.52 5.15
N GLY A 346 17.40 -19.29 4.66
CA GLY A 346 18.25 -18.14 4.98
C GLY A 346 19.46 -18.01 4.06
N SER A 347 19.52 -18.80 2.99
CA SER A 347 20.53 -18.69 1.94
C SER A 347 19.92 -19.01 0.59
N VAL A 348 20.33 -18.29 -0.45
CA VAL A 348 19.99 -18.60 -1.84
C VAL A 348 21.04 -19.56 -2.38
N ASP A 349 20.62 -20.79 -2.73
CA ASP A 349 21.52 -21.84 -3.19
C ASP A 349 20.90 -22.74 -4.29
N SER A 350 21.46 -23.93 -4.49
CA SER A 350 21.00 -24.84 -5.54
C SER A 350 19.59 -25.43 -5.28
N ALA A 351 19.08 -25.38 -4.04
CA ALA A 351 17.72 -25.82 -3.72
C ALA A 351 16.70 -24.82 -4.28
N ASP A 352 16.99 -23.51 -4.17
CA ASP A 352 16.13 -22.44 -4.71
C ASP A 352 16.12 -22.45 -6.23
N VAL A 353 17.29 -22.67 -6.85
CA VAL A 353 17.38 -22.89 -8.31
C VAL A 353 16.56 -24.12 -8.72
N GLY A 354 16.65 -25.21 -7.95
CA GLY A 354 15.85 -26.41 -8.17
C GLY A 354 14.36 -26.14 -8.07
N ALA A 355 13.91 -25.36 -7.09
CA ALA A 355 12.52 -24.95 -6.92
C ALA A 355 12.02 -24.13 -8.12
N LEU A 356 12.80 -23.12 -8.57
CA LEU A 356 12.47 -22.33 -9.75
C LEU A 356 12.31 -23.20 -11.01
N LEU A 357 13.24 -24.15 -11.22
CA LEU A 357 13.23 -25.00 -12.42
C LEU A 357 12.04 -25.97 -12.50
N LEU A 358 11.36 -26.24 -11.38
CA LEU A 358 10.14 -27.05 -11.35
C LEU A 358 8.92 -26.28 -11.86
N ASP A 359 8.94 -24.96 -11.80
CA ASP A 359 7.83 -24.08 -12.11
C ASP A 359 8.03 -23.30 -13.45
N LEU A 360 9.04 -23.69 -14.27
CA LEU A 360 9.29 -23.04 -15.56
C LEU A 360 8.07 -23.02 -16.47
N GLY A 361 7.77 -21.85 -17.03
CA GLY A 361 6.71 -21.65 -18.03
C GLY A 361 5.89 -20.40 -17.77
N ALA A 362 4.79 -20.27 -18.53
CA ALA A 362 3.87 -19.16 -18.36
C ALA A 362 3.21 -19.20 -16.96
N CYS A 363 3.14 -18.06 -16.33
CA CYS A 363 2.43 -17.90 -15.06
C CYS A 363 0.93 -18.21 -15.23
N PRO A 364 0.31 -19.00 -14.33
CA PRO A 364 -1.08 -19.42 -14.45
C PRO A 364 -2.08 -18.26 -14.34
#